data_d5d046bf39183a3176eb529d10dbef8d
#
_entry.id   d5d046bf39183a3176eb529d10dbef8d
#
_cell.length_a   1.000
_cell.length_b   1.000
_cell.length_c   1.000
_cell.angle_alpha   90.00
_cell.angle_beta   90.00
_cell.angle_gamma   90.00
#
_symmetry.space_group_name_H-M   'P 1'
#
loop_
_entity.id
_entity.type
_entity.pdbx_description
1 polymer ?
#
loop_
_entity_poly.entity_id
_entity_poly.type
_entity_poly.pdbx_seq_one_letter_code
_entity_poly.pdbx_strand_id
1 'polypeptide(L)'
;MPIYSTVPKVLDLYPRVGSLSSVTSANIAFYIDQAENEINGHLVNGYTLPFSSTPPIIESLATEYGLVKILQRFFTQEIGSDNTYVTQRLESVMDYLTKINSGDVGLFTSSLELIPYNTGDTISSNTMDFNPTFTMLNPIFQQIDADRLDAELDAVDDEAYNPALY
;
A
#
# COMPACT_ATOMS: atom_id res chain seq x y z
N MET A 1 0.55 24.98 1.69
CA MET A 1 2.02 25.13 1.75
C MET A 1 2.60 23.76 1.50
N PRO A 2 3.51 23.60 0.53
CA PRO A 2 4.03 22.29 0.19
C PRO A 2 4.71 21.62 1.39
N ILE A 3 4.47 20.32 1.55
CA ILE A 3 4.89 19.50 2.70
C ILE A 3 6.02 18.54 2.29
N TYR A 4 5.93 17.95 1.09
CA TYR A 4 6.84 16.91 0.64
C TYR A 4 7.99 17.43 -0.21
N SER A 5 7.78 18.50 -0.97
CA SER A 5 8.78 19.12 -1.85
C SER A 5 8.95 20.61 -1.59
N THR A 6 9.95 21.21 -2.22
CA THR A 6 10.26 22.63 -2.07
C THR A 6 10.55 23.29 -3.43
N VAL A 7 10.34 24.62 -3.52
CA VAL A 7 10.65 25.41 -4.71
C VAL A 7 12.08 25.20 -5.21
N PRO A 8 13.14 25.26 -4.35
CA PRO A 8 14.51 25.02 -4.78
C PRO A 8 14.69 23.66 -5.48
N LYS A 9 14.09 22.58 -4.98
CA LYS A 9 14.21 21.24 -5.58
C LYS A 9 13.67 21.19 -7.01
N VAL A 10 12.55 21.86 -7.26
CA VAL A 10 11.97 21.96 -8.61
C VAL A 10 12.90 22.77 -9.53
N LEU A 11 13.47 23.85 -9.03
CA LEU A 11 14.43 24.68 -9.79
C LEU A 11 15.75 23.94 -10.05
N ASP A 12 16.22 23.12 -9.12
CA ASP A 12 17.40 22.27 -9.30
C ASP A 12 17.15 21.21 -10.38
N LEU A 13 15.94 20.64 -10.41
CA LEU A 13 15.55 19.67 -11.42
C LEU A 13 15.42 20.29 -12.82
N TYR A 14 14.91 21.53 -12.92
CA TYR A 14 14.74 22.23 -14.19
C TYR A 14 14.96 23.75 -14.01
N PRO A 15 16.22 24.23 -14.07
CA PRO A 15 16.58 25.62 -13.81
C PRO A 15 15.90 26.64 -14.73
N ARG A 16 15.51 26.21 -15.95
CA ARG A 16 14.84 27.05 -16.93
C ARG A 16 13.51 27.62 -16.45
N VAL A 17 12.82 26.93 -15.53
CA VAL A 17 11.58 27.41 -14.89
C VAL A 17 11.82 28.76 -14.19
N GLY A 18 12.94 28.89 -13.50
CA GLY A 18 13.29 30.11 -12.77
C GLY A 18 13.69 31.29 -13.67
N SER A 19 14.00 31.04 -14.94
CA SER A 19 14.38 32.10 -15.90
C SER A 19 13.19 32.84 -16.52
N LEU A 20 11.98 32.29 -16.39
CA LEU A 20 10.76 32.89 -16.92
C LEU A 20 10.22 33.98 -15.98
N SER A 21 10.09 35.21 -16.50
CA SER A 21 9.54 36.32 -15.73
C SER A 21 8.09 36.13 -15.31
N SER A 22 7.36 35.25 -16.00
CA SER A 22 5.95 34.92 -15.72
C SER A 22 5.80 33.88 -14.58
N VAL A 23 6.88 33.21 -14.17
CA VAL A 23 6.85 32.16 -13.14
C VAL A 23 7.48 32.70 -11.86
N THR A 24 6.64 32.92 -10.86
CA THR A 24 7.08 33.36 -9.53
C THR A 24 7.26 32.15 -8.60
N SER A 25 8.08 32.30 -7.54
CA SER A 25 8.21 31.26 -6.52
C SER A 25 6.87 30.89 -5.88
N ALA A 26 5.93 31.85 -5.78
CA ALA A 26 4.58 31.59 -5.28
C ALA A 26 3.80 30.68 -6.24
N ASN A 27 3.94 30.88 -7.57
CA ASN A 27 3.32 30.01 -8.56
C ASN A 27 3.87 28.60 -8.50
N ILE A 28 5.20 28.46 -8.35
CA ILE A 28 5.86 27.16 -8.22
C ILE A 28 5.34 26.44 -6.97
N ALA A 29 5.32 27.12 -5.82
CA ALA A 29 4.81 26.57 -4.57
C ALA A 29 3.34 26.12 -4.68
N PHE A 30 2.51 26.88 -5.39
CA PHE A 30 1.12 26.53 -5.64
C PHE A 30 0.96 25.22 -6.45
N TYR A 31 1.76 25.04 -7.51
CA TYR A 31 1.70 23.81 -8.31
C TYR A 31 2.28 22.60 -7.60
N ILE A 32 3.30 22.79 -6.73
CA ILE A 32 3.78 21.75 -5.85
C ILE A 32 2.67 21.33 -4.88
N ASP A 33 2.01 22.27 -4.23
CA ASP A 33 0.90 22.03 -3.30
C ASP A 33 -0.25 21.26 -3.98
N GLN A 34 -0.59 21.61 -5.22
CA GLN A 34 -1.56 20.84 -6.01
C GLN A 34 -1.10 19.41 -6.29
N ALA A 35 0.17 19.23 -6.67
CA ALA A 35 0.72 17.91 -6.93
C ALA A 35 0.71 17.03 -5.67
N GLU A 36 1.06 17.59 -4.51
CA GLU A 36 1.03 16.90 -3.23
C GLU A 36 -0.38 16.51 -2.81
N ASN A 37 -1.37 17.38 -3.04
CA ASN A 37 -2.77 17.05 -2.76
C ASN A 37 -3.29 15.89 -3.63
N GLU A 38 -2.89 15.84 -4.90
CA GLU A 38 -3.24 14.72 -5.78
C GLU A 38 -2.53 13.44 -5.38
N ILE A 39 -1.24 13.49 -5.02
CA ILE A 39 -0.51 12.35 -4.46
C ILE A 39 -1.22 11.83 -3.21
N ASN A 40 -1.61 12.71 -2.29
CA ASN A 40 -2.35 12.33 -1.10
C ASN A 40 -3.69 11.68 -1.46
N GLY A 41 -4.40 12.20 -2.46
CA GLY A 41 -5.64 11.60 -2.95
C GLY A 41 -5.47 10.17 -3.48
N HIS A 42 -4.33 9.87 -4.12
CA HIS A 42 -4.00 8.52 -4.57
C HIS A 42 -3.64 7.57 -3.41
N LEU A 43 -2.98 8.07 -2.37
CA LEU A 43 -2.40 7.26 -1.30
C LEU A 43 -3.28 7.13 -0.05
N VAL A 44 -4.36 7.92 0.05
CA VAL A 44 -5.22 7.98 1.26
C VAL A 44 -5.82 6.63 1.67
N ASN A 45 -6.06 5.74 0.70
CA ASN A 45 -6.64 4.43 0.98
C ASN A 45 -5.63 3.42 1.55
N GLY A 46 -4.34 3.62 1.28
CA GLY A 46 -3.29 2.69 1.66
C GLY A 46 -2.36 3.19 2.76
N TYR A 47 -2.35 4.48 3.06
CA TYR A 47 -1.40 5.05 4.01
C TYR A 47 -2.04 6.09 4.91
N THR A 48 -1.50 6.23 6.12
CA THR A 48 -1.88 7.32 7.04
C THR A 48 -1.19 8.61 6.61
N LEU A 49 -2.00 9.60 6.21
CA LEU A 49 -1.52 10.88 5.71
C LEU A 49 -1.89 12.05 6.67
N PRO A 50 -1.09 13.11 6.72
CA PRO A 50 0.23 13.27 6.07
C PRO A 50 1.29 12.38 6.73
N PHE A 51 2.32 12.03 5.97
CA PHE A 51 3.43 11.24 6.53
C PHE A 51 4.13 11.98 7.68
N SER A 52 4.44 11.29 8.77
CA SER A 52 5.21 11.83 9.89
C SER A 52 6.65 12.16 9.50
N SER A 53 7.20 11.40 8.57
CA SER A 53 8.47 11.64 7.90
C SER A 53 8.27 11.39 6.41
N THR A 54 8.60 12.37 5.58
CA THR A 54 8.39 12.28 4.12
C THR A 54 9.28 11.18 3.53
N PRO A 55 8.69 10.14 2.90
CA PRO A 55 9.47 9.13 2.21
C PRO A 55 10.25 9.74 1.05
N PRO A 56 11.53 9.39 0.82
CA PRO A 56 12.33 9.95 -0.27
C PRO A 56 11.70 9.77 -1.66
N ILE A 57 11.02 8.67 -1.88
CA ILE A 57 10.31 8.41 -3.14
C ILE A 57 9.13 9.38 -3.34
N ILE A 58 8.38 9.67 -2.28
CA ILE A 58 7.25 10.64 -2.33
C ILE A 58 7.78 12.06 -2.55
N GLU A 59 8.89 12.41 -1.94
CA GLU A 59 9.56 13.69 -2.17
C GLU A 59 9.95 13.86 -3.65
N SER A 60 10.56 12.83 -4.24
CA SER A 60 10.93 12.82 -5.65
C SER A 60 9.71 12.93 -6.57
N LEU A 61 8.67 12.13 -6.31
CA LEU A 61 7.42 12.15 -7.08
C LEU A 61 6.71 13.50 -6.97
N ALA A 62 6.67 14.12 -5.78
CA ALA A 62 6.07 15.44 -5.59
C ALA A 62 6.84 16.53 -6.36
N THR A 63 8.18 16.45 -6.38
CA THR A 63 9.03 17.37 -7.14
C THR A 63 8.80 17.22 -8.64
N GLU A 64 8.82 15.99 -9.16
CA GLU A 64 8.58 15.72 -10.58
C GLU A 64 7.16 16.08 -11.02
N TYR A 65 6.16 15.75 -10.22
CA TYR A 65 4.78 16.04 -10.56
C TYR A 65 4.49 17.55 -10.51
N GLY A 66 5.04 18.26 -9.52
CA GLY A 66 4.99 19.72 -9.48
C GLY A 66 5.63 20.36 -10.72
N LEU A 67 6.80 19.85 -11.13
CA LEU A 67 7.45 20.29 -12.37
C LEU A 67 6.58 20.04 -13.61
N VAL A 68 5.98 18.85 -13.74
CA VAL A 68 5.09 18.52 -14.85
C VAL A 68 3.93 19.51 -14.95
N LYS A 69 3.29 19.85 -13.84
CA LYS A 69 2.20 20.84 -13.81
C LYS A 69 2.64 22.23 -14.24
N ILE A 70 3.83 22.65 -13.81
CA ILE A 70 4.42 23.93 -14.22
C ILE A 70 4.70 23.93 -15.73
N LEU A 71 5.30 22.87 -16.24
CA LEU A 71 5.61 22.72 -17.67
C LEU A 71 4.33 22.73 -18.51
N GLN A 72 3.31 22.01 -18.09
CA GLN A 72 2.01 22.01 -18.76
C GLN A 72 1.38 23.41 -18.82
N ARG A 73 1.52 24.20 -17.77
CA ARG A 73 0.89 25.51 -17.68
C ARG A 73 1.65 26.60 -18.44
N PHE A 74 2.96 26.65 -18.27
CA PHE A 74 3.77 27.78 -18.72
C PHE A 74 4.55 27.51 -20.01
N PHE A 75 4.81 26.24 -20.32
CA PHE A 75 5.65 25.88 -21.46
C PHE A 75 4.89 25.22 -22.61
N THR A 76 3.56 25.10 -22.52
CA THR A 76 2.74 24.49 -23.59
C THR A 76 2.92 25.19 -24.94
N GLN A 77 3.19 26.48 -24.94
CA GLN A 77 3.43 27.25 -26.14
C GLN A 77 4.84 27.11 -26.73
N GLU A 78 5.84 26.83 -25.87
CA GLU A 78 7.24 26.70 -26.28
C GLU A 78 7.61 25.27 -26.69
N ILE A 79 6.94 24.23 -26.09
CA ILE A 79 7.26 22.81 -26.31
C ILE A 79 6.65 22.30 -27.62
N GLY A 80 5.86 23.12 -28.34
CA GLY A 80 5.24 22.71 -29.61
C GLY A 80 4.25 21.57 -29.47
N SER A 81 3.86 20.96 -30.58
CA SER A 81 2.91 19.85 -30.61
C SER A 81 3.49 18.52 -30.06
N ASP A 82 4.78 18.47 -29.77
CA ASP A 82 5.48 17.26 -29.32
C ASP A 82 5.76 17.32 -27.81
N ASN A 83 4.67 17.17 -27.04
CA ASN A 83 4.70 17.22 -25.58
C ASN A 83 5.13 15.87 -24.96
N THR A 84 5.85 15.06 -25.72
CA THR A 84 6.23 13.68 -25.38
C THR A 84 6.99 13.61 -24.05
N TYR A 85 7.89 14.56 -23.80
CA TYR A 85 8.67 14.58 -22.55
C TYR A 85 7.79 14.78 -21.30
N VAL A 86 6.84 15.73 -21.36
CA VAL A 86 5.94 16.01 -20.23
C VAL A 86 4.96 14.85 -20.02
N THR A 87 4.46 14.27 -21.12
CA THR A 87 3.55 13.13 -21.09
C THR A 87 4.25 11.89 -20.50
N GLN A 88 5.46 11.57 -20.94
CA GLN A 88 6.21 10.43 -20.42
C GLN A 88 6.53 10.58 -18.92
N ARG A 89 6.88 11.78 -18.47
CA ARG A 89 7.08 12.03 -17.04
C ARG A 89 5.79 11.89 -16.23
N LEU A 90 4.68 12.41 -16.75
CA LEU A 90 3.38 12.25 -16.11
C LEU A 90 3.00 10.76 -16.00
N GLU A 91 3.14 10.02 -17.09
CA GLU A 91 2.87 8.57 -17.11
C GLU A 91 3.75 7.83 -16.11
N SER A 92 5.03 8.18 -16.02
CA SER A 92 5.96 7.59 -15.05
C SER A 92 5.52 7.87 -13.62
N VAL A 93 5.17 9.10 -13.28
CA VAL A 93 4.68 9.46 -11.94
C VAL A 93 3.41 8.70 -11.60
N MET A 94 2.45 8.62 -12.53
CA MET A 94 1.17 7.92 -12.32
C MET A 94 1.36 6.41 -12.18
N ASP A 95 2.28 5.81 -12.95
CA ASP A 95 2.63 4.40 -12.82
C ASP A 95 3.24 4.07 -11.45
N TYR A 96 4.16 4.91 -10.96
CA TYR A 96 4.71 4.77 -9.62
C TYR A 96 3.64 4.91 -8.52
N LEU A 97 2.78 5.92 -8.62
CA LEU A 97 1.69 6.10 -7.65
C LEU A 97 0.72 4.91 -7.64
N THR A 98 0.43 4.36 -8.82
CA THR A 98 -0.40 3.15 -8.94
C THR A 98 0.25 1.95 -8.26
N LYS A 99 1.55 1.72 -8.50
CA LYS A 99 2.32 0.63 -7.88
C LYS A 99 2.46 0.78 -6.36
N ILE A 100 2.57 2.02 -5.87
CA ILE A 100 2.57 2.29 -4.42
C ILE A 100 1.19 2.02 -3.83
N ASN A 101 0.12 2.43 -4.52
CA ASN A 101 -1.25 2.24 -4.06
C ASN A 101 -1.71 0.78 -4.15
N SER A 102 -1.15 -0.04 -5.05
CA SER A 102 -1.39 -1.49 -5.10
C SER A 102 -0.57 -2.27 -4.07
N GLY A 103 0.42 -1.63 -3.44
CA GLY A 103 1.33 -2.29 -2.50
C GLY A 103 2.50 -3.03 -3.18
N ASP A 104 2.64 -2.92 -4.51
CA ASP A 104 3.77 -3.53 -5.25
C ASP A 104 5.10 -2.85 -4.92
N VAL A 105 5.04 -1.57 -4.57
CA VAL A 105 6.19 -0.76 -4.15
C VAL A 105 5.96 -0.29 -2.71
N GLY A 106 6.76 -0.80 -1.79
CA GLY A 106 6.74 -0.37 -0.39
C GLY A 106 7.36 1.01 -0.20
N LEU A 107 6.80 1.80 0.71
CA LEU A 107 7.36 3.08 1.12
C LEU A 107 8.31 2.90 2.31
N PHE A 108 9.46 3.56 2.23
CA PHE A 108 10.46 3.56 3.29
C PHE A 108 10.75 4.97 3.75
N THR A 109 11.02 5.11 5.04
CA THR A 109 11.54 6.36 5.61
C THR A 109 12.99 6.59 5.16
N SER A 110 13.54 7.76 5.44
CA SER A 110 14.97 8.04 5.22
C SER A 110 15.89 7.13 6.05
N SER A 111 15.40 6.54 7.14
CA SER A 111 16.10 5.52 7.96
C SER A 111 15.91 4.09 7.45
N LEU A 112 15.32 3.89 6.27
CA LEU A 112 15.01 2.59 5.66
C LEU A 112 14.01 1.75 6.46
N GLU A 113 13.19 2.37 7.30
CA GLU A 113 12.08 1.71 7.97
C GLU A 113 10.88 1.64 7.03
N LEU A 114 10.26 0.48 6.94
CA LEU A 114 9.07 0.28 6.11
C LEU A 114 7.88 1.02 6.72
N ILE A 115 7.22 1.84 5.92
CA ILE A 115 5.95 2.48 6.29
C ILE A 115 4.83 1.46 6.05
N PRO A 116 4.04 1.10 7.09
CA PRO A 116 3.02 0.09 6.94
C PRO A 116 1.94 0.55 5.95
N TYR A 117 1.63 -0.32 5.01
CA TYR A 117 0.48 -0.17 4.14
C TYR A 117 -0.77 -0.59 4.91
N ASN A 118 -1.72 0.32 5.08
CA ASN A 118 -3.01 0.02 5.69
C ASN A 118 -3.84 -0.77 4.67
N THR A 119 -3.67 -2.06 4.63
CA THR A 119 -4.69 -2.91 4.02
C THR A 119 -5.93 -2.73 4.85
N GLY A 120 -6.97 -2.10 4.30
CA GLY A 120 -8.24 -1.87 5.00
C GLY A 120 -8.95 -3.15 5.48
N ASP A 121 -8.44 -4.28 5.08
CA ASP A 121 -8.68 -5.62 5.60
C ASP A 121 -7.61 -5.99 6.63
N THR A 122 -7.49 -5.26 7.72
CA THR A 122 -7.28 -6.00 8.95
C THR A 122 -8.55 -6.84 9.12
N ILE A 123 -8.51 -8.05 8.59
CA ILE A 123 -9.27 -9.13 9.20
C ILE A 123 -8.74 -9.15 10.64
N SER A 124 -9.29 -8.29 11.48
CA SER A 124 -9.22 -8.48 12.91
C SER A 124 -10.08 -9.72 13.16
N SER A 125 -9.49 -10.86 12.89
CA SER A 125 -9.93 -12.09 13.45
C SER A 125 -9.98 -11.79 14.94
N ASN A 126 -11.19 -11.66 15.49
CA ASN A 126 -11.41 -11.52 16.92
C ASN A 126 -11.09 -12.86 17.60
N THR A 127 -9.92 -13.40 17.23
CA THR A 127 -9.39 -14.68 17.75
C THR A 127 -8.74 -14.51 19.12
N MET A 128 -8.66 -13.26 19.64
CA MET A 128 -8.17 -13.05 21.00
C MET A 128 -9.07 -13.71 22.04
N ASP A 129 -10.38 -13.80 21.77
CA ASP A 129 -11.35 -14.46 22.64
C ASP A 129 -11.80 -15.84 22.09
N PHE A 130 -11.20 -16.28 20.98
CA PHE A 130 -11.50 -17.59 20.43
C PHE A 130 -10.77 -18.66 21.25
N ASN A 131 -11.48 -19.28 22.16
CA ASN A 131 -11.05 -20.49 22.79
C ASN A 131 -11.01 -21.59 21.70
N PRO A 132 -9.85 -22.08 21.25
CA PRO A 132 -9.83 -23.06 20.19
C PRO A 132 -10.62 -24.28 20.62
N THR A 133 -11.65 -24.64 19.90
CA THR A 133 -12.48 -25.83 20.17
C THR A 133 -11.66 -27.09 20.09
N PHE A 134 -10.46 -26.98 19.50
CA PHE A 134 -9.49 -28.08 19.36
C PHE A 134 -8.16 -27.65 19.98
N THR A 135 -7.83 -28.21 21.13
CA THR A 135 -6.48 -28.09 21.70
C THR A 135 -5.80 -29.45 21.59
N MET A 136 -4.47 -29.46 21.46
CA MET A 136 -3.68 -30.71 21.48
C MET A 136 -3.87 -31.49 22.78
N LEU A 137 -4.31 -30.82 23.85
CA LEU A 137 -4.52 -31.44 25.17
C LEU A 137 -5.94 -31.98 25.37
N ASN A 138 -6.90 -31.54 24.57
CA ASN A 138 -8.27 -32.04 24.63
C ASN A 138 -8.91 -32.00 23.22
N PRO A 139 -8.46 -32.84 22.29
CA PRO A 139 -9.06 -32.96 20.98
C PRO A 139 -10.44 -33.64 21.12
N ILE A 140 -11.52 -32.89 20.88
CA ILE A 140 -12.91 -33.41 20.94
C ILE A 140 -13.07 -34.67 20.07
N PHE A 141 -12.35 -34.76 18.96
CA PHE A 141 -12.39 -35.94 18.10
C PHE A 141 -11.76 -37.19 18.69
N GLN A 142 -10.72 -37.07 19.55
CA GLN A 142 -10.14 -38.26 20.21
C GLN A 142 -11.09 -38.87 21.24
N GLN A 143 -11.91 -38.05 21.89
CA GLN A 143 -12.87 -38.53 22.86
C GLN A 143 -14.06 -39.24 22.21
N ILE A 144 -14.54 -38.72 21.09
CA ILE A 144 -15.63 -39.32 20.30
C ILE A 144 -15.16 -40.64 19.63
N ASP A 145 -13.94 -40.62 19.09
CA ASP A 145 -13.41 -41.80 18.41
C ASP A 145 -13.01 -42.93 19.40
N ALA A 146 -12.53 -42.60 20.61
CA ALA A 146 -12.24 -43.58 21.62
C ALA A 146 -13.49 -44.30 22.15
N ASP A 147 -14.52 -43.51 22.51
CA ASP A 147 -15.79 -44.08 22.99
C ASP A 147 -16.51 -44.90 21.89
N ARG A 148 -16.35 -44.52 20.63
CA ARG A 148 -16.89 -45.23 19.49
C ARG A 148 -16.12 -46.49 19.15
N LEU A 149 -14.80 -46.47 19.23
CA LEU A 149 -13.96 -47.63 19.01
C LEU A 149 -14.17 -48.70 20.10
N ASP A 150 -14.33 -48.30 21.36
CA ASP A 150 -14.61 -49.23 22.46
C ASP A 150 -16.00 -49.86 22.25
N ALA A 151 -17.02 -49.10 21.82
CA ALA A 151 -18.33 -49.63 21.52
C ALA A 151 -18.37 -50.58 20.28
N GLU A 152 -17.53 -50.32 19.28
CA GLU A 152 -17.40 -51.20 18.11
C GLU A 152 -16.61 -52.47 18.44
N LEU A 153 -15.60 -52.39 19.31
CA LEU A 153 -14.85 -53.55 19.79
C LEU A 153 -15.70 -54.48 20.64
N ASP A 154 -16.49 -53.98 21.57
CA ASP A 154 -17.43 -54.73 22.37
C ASP A 154 -18.51 -55.45 21.51
N ALA A 155 -19.00 -54.79 20.45
CA ALA A 155 -19.96 -55.40 19.54
C ALA A 155 -19.35 -56.54 18.70
N VAL A 156 -18.06 -56.45 18.36
CA VAL A 156 -17.36 -57.53 17.60
C VAL A 156 -17.08 -58.76 18.48
N ASP A 157 -16.74 -58.54 19.74
CA ASP A 157 -16.51 -59.63 20.67
C ASP A 157 -17.78 -60.41 21.01
N ASP A 158 -18.94 -59.73 21.09
CA ASP A 158 -20.24 -60.40 21.30
C ASP A 158 -20.70 -61.21 20.09
N GLU A 159 -20.37 -60.84 18.86
CA GLU A 159 -20.70 -61.62 17.64
C GLU A 159 -19.74 -62.79 17.43
N ALA A 160 -18.48 -62.70 17.88
CA ALA A 160 -17.46 -63.74 17.68
C ALA A 160 -17.62 -64.94 18.64
N TYR A 161 -18.36 -64.78 19.72
CA TYR A 161 -18.60 -65.87 20.70
C TYR A 161 -20.08 -66.34 20.70
N ASN A 162 -20.50 -66.90 19.60
CA ASN A 162 -21.77 -67.64 19.55
C ASN A 162 -21.49 -69.14 19.39
N PRO A 163 -21.44 -69.93 20.50
CA PRO A 163 -21.11 -71.36 20.47
C PRO A 163 -22.23 -72.23 19.88
N ALA A 164 -23.30 -71.66 19.39
CA ALA A 164 -24.46 -72.38 18.86
C ALA A 164 -24.40 -72.67 17.33
N LEU A 165 -23.28 -72.31 16.68
CA LEU A 165 -23.08 -72.51 15.24
C LEU A 165 -22.06 -73.60 14.88
N TYR A 166 -21.66 -74.49 15.82
CA TYR A 166 -20.87 -75.67 15.55
C TYR A 166 -21.52 -76.95 16.11
#